data_ea96d0b0418b22eb3df529390d449ea0
#
_entry.id   ea96d0b0418b22eb3df529390d449ea0
#
_cell.length_a   1.000
_cell.length_b   1.000
_cell.length_c   1.000
_cell.angle_alpha   90.00
_cell.angle_beta   90.00
_cell.angle_gamma   90.00
#
_symmetry.space_group_name_H-M   'P 1'
#
loop_
_entity.id
_entity.type
_entity.pdbx_description
1 polymer ?
#
loop_
_entity_poly.entity_id
_entity_poly.type
_entity_poly.pdbx_seq_one_letter_code
_entity_poly.pdbx_strand_id
1 'polypeptide(L)'
;MKLTATKIMTNNEARMTKPGVRLCQRESSPGRASSFVIRPSSLRHRGFTLIELLLVLVILGILAAIVVPKFANRGEQARQTAAKTQIGAFSTALSAFEVDNGYYPRGKDGLQSLLSKPNDAQNWRGPYLEEKGGIPNDPWGRPYLYECPGKHNTSGYDISSAGFDGREGNEDDITNWQQGK
;
A
#
# COMPACT_ATOMS: atom_id res chain seq x y z
N MET A 1 -30.76 -11.62 40.55
CA MET A 1 -31.91 -12.23 39.87
C MET A 1 -31.37 -12.98 38.63
N LYS A 2 -31.47 -14.31 38.69
CA LYS A 2 -31.02 -15.30 37.71
C LYS A 2 -31.93 -15.26 36.46
N LEU A 3 -31.38 -15.60 35.31
CA LEU A 3 -32.03 -16.36 34.22
C LEU A 3 -31.03 -16.39 33.04
N THR A 4 -30.37 -17.43 32.77
CA THR A 4 -30.65 -18.78 32.23
C THR A 4 -30.43 -18.82 30.70
N ALA A 5 -29.47 -19.63 30.33
CA ALA A 5 -29.08 -20.03 28.96
C ALA A 5 -30.20 -20.84 28.28
N THR A 6 -30.28 -20.77 26.98
CA THR A 6 -30.95 -21.79 26.17
C THR A 6 -30.07 -22.22 25.01
N LYS A 7 -29.60 -23.46 25.17
CA LYS A 7 -28.88 -24.29 24.22
C LYS A 7 -29.93 -25.01 23.36
N ILE A 8 -29.89 -24.88 22.06
CA ILE A 8 -30.65 -25.73 21.15
C ILE A 8 -29.66 -26.52 20.25
N MET A 9 -29.53 -27.78 20.61
CA MET A 9 -29.00 -28.84 19.75
C MET A 9 -30.18 -29.36 18.90
N THR A 10 -29.96 -29.52 17.59
CA THR A 10 -30.76 -30.45 16.78
C THR A 10 -29.82 -31.35 15.99
N ASN A 11 -29.73 -32.57 16.47
CA ASN A 11 -29.28 -33.73 15.72
C ASN A 11 -30.29 -34.02 14.59
N ASN A 12 -29.82 -34.30 13.42
CA ASN A 12 -30.58 -35.02 12.43
C ASN A 12 -29.67 -36.08 11.76
N GLU A 13 -29.66 -37.27 12.36
CA GLU A 13 -29.16 -38.50 11.76
C GLU A 13 -30.22 -39.03 10.79
N ALA A 14 -29.92 -38.94 9.50
CA ALA A 14 -30.67 -39.63 8.48
C ALA A 14 -29.95 -40.93 8.09
N ARG A 15 -30.51 -41.98 8.56
CA ARG A 15 -30.23 -43.41 8.31
C ARG A 15 -30.54 -43.72 6.85
N MET A 16 -29.52 -44.02 6.03
CA MET A 16 -29.74 -44.55 4.65
C MET A 16 -29.56 -46.05 4.64
N THR A 17 -30.65 -46.73 4.40
CA THR A 17 -30.79 -48.15 4.12
C THR A 17 -30.18 -48.50 2.74
N LYS A 18 -29.35 -49.55 2.71
CA LYS A 18 -28.78 -50.13 1.49
C LYS A 18 -29.83 -50.96 0.75
N PRO A 19 -30.01 -50.82 -0.55
CA PRO A 19 -30.68 -51.84 -1.38
C PRO A 19 -29.69 -52.85 -1.90
N GLY A 20 -30.12 -54.11 -1.94
CA GLY A 20 -29.38 -55.31 -2.23
C GLY A 20 -28.77 -55.41 -3.63
N VAL A 21 -27.61 -55.97 -3.64
CA VAL A 21 -26.87 -56.36 -4.87
C VAL A 21 -27.45 -57.63 -5.45
N ARG A 22 -28.04 -57.57 -6.64
CA ARG A 22 -28.32 -58.75 -7.49
C ARG A 22 -27.06 -59.11 -8.25
N LEU A 23 -26.52 -60.26 -7.96
CA LEU A 23 -25.49 -60.92 -8.77
C LEU A 23 -26.12 -61.35 -10.09
N CYS A 24 -25.81 -60.70 -11.19
CA CYS A 24 -25.94 -61.22 -12.52
C CYS A 24 -24.62 -61.87 -12.92
N GLN A 25 -24.58 -63.18 -12.87
CA GLN A 25 -23.56 -63.95 -13.55
C GLN A 25 -23.81 -63.79 -15.05
N ARG A 26 -22.86 -63.29 -15.77
CA ARG A 26 -22.85 -63.27 -17.22
C ARG A 26 -21.59 -63.97 -17.71
N GLU A 27 -21.85 -65.02 -18.48
CA GLU A 27 -20.93 -65.96 -19.09
C GLU A 27 -19.78 -65.32 -19.87
N SER A 28 -18.64 -65.92 -19.73
CA SER A 28 -17.38 -65.63 -20.42
C SER A 28 -17.46 -65.94 -21.90
N SER A 29 -17.34 -64.90 -22.72
CA SER A 29 -16.92 -65.11 -24.14
C SER A 29 -15.45 -64.62 -24.22
N PRO A 30 -14.57 -65.38 -24.89
CA PRO A 30 -13.19 -64.95 -25.10
C PRO A 30 -13.15 -63.94 -26.24
N GLY A 31 -13.31 -62.67 -25.89
CA GLY A 31 -13.16 -61.53 -26.79
C GLY A 31 -11.70 -61.11 -26.89
N ARG A 32 -11.18 -61.30 -28.09
CA ARG A 32 -9.95 -60.82 -28.71
C ARG A 32 -9.31 -59.65 -28.00
N ALA A 33 -8.18 -59.90 -27.35
CA ALA A 33 -7.34 -58.82 -26.77
C ALA A 33 -6.81 -57.96 -27.92
N SER A 34 -7.44 -56.80 -28.13
CA SER A 34 -6.83 -55.70 -28.90
C SER A 34 -5.72 -55.10 -28.04
N SER A 35 -4.50 -55.50 -28.30
CA SER A 35 -3.31 -54.85 -27.77
C SER A 35 -3.27 -53.42 -28.32
N PHE A 36 -3.76 -52.47 -27.51
CA PHE A 36 -3.60 -51.04 -27.77
C PHE A 36 -2.12 -50.69 -27.54
N VAL A 37 -1.36 -50.72 -28.63
CA VAL A 37 0.04 -50.27 -28.63
C VAL A 37 0.04 -48.77 -28.55
N ILE A 38 0.23 -48.24 -27.34
CA ILE A 38 0.55 -46.82 -27.13
C ILE A 38 1.93 -46.62 -27.77
N ARG A 39 1.94 -46.07 -28.98
CA ARG A 39 3.17 -45.55 -29.57
C ARG A 39 3.60 -44.35 -28.73
N PRO A 40 4.76 -44.36 -28.05
CA PRO A 40 5.29 -43.15 -27.45
C PRO A 40 5.59 -42.17 -28.59
N SER A 41 4.81 -41.11 -28.68
CA SER A 41 5.16 -39.98 -29.54
C SER A 41 6.48 -39.43 -28.99
N SER A 42 7.57 -39.65 -29.71
CA SER A 42 8.86 -39.07 -29.42
C SER A 42 8.70 -37.55 -29.55
N LEU A 43 8.48 -36.86 -28.41
CA LEU A 43 8.60 -35.41 -28.31
C LEU A 43 10.05 -35.11 -28.71
N ARG A 44 10.27 -34.69 -29.94
CA ARG A 44 11.55 -34.12 -30.36
C ARG A 44 11.82 -32.92 -29.49
N HIS A 45 12.60 -33.08 -28.45
CA HIS A 45 13.18 -31.97 -27.69
C HIS A 45 14.09 -31.19 -28.63
N ARG A 46 13.58 -30.11 -29.20
CA ARG A 46 14.43 -29.15 -29.90
C ARG A 46 15.25 -28.44 -28.80
N GLY A 47 16.51 -28.80 -28.68
CA GLY A 47 17.43 -28.08 -27.82
C GLY A 47 17.55 -26.65 -28.33
N PHE A 48 17.56 -25.69 -27.41
CA PHE A 48 17.83 -24.28 -27.73
C PHE A 48 19.29 -24.14 -28.20
N THR A 49 19.49 -23.37 -29.25
CA THR A 49 20.84 -23.04 -29.72
C THR A 49 21.41 -21.90 -28.86
N LEU A 50 22.74 -21.90 -28.70
CA LEU A 50 23.44 -20.84 -27.96
C LEU A 50 23.18 -19.46 -28.57
N ILE A 51 23.11 -19.38 -29.92
CA ILE A 51 22.81 -18.15 -30.65
C ILE A 51 21.38 -17.62 -30.37
N GLU A 52 20.42 -18.50 -30.18
CA GLU A 52 19.02 -18.13 -29.90
C GLU A 52 18.89 -17.50 -28.50
N LEU A 53 19.60 -18.05 -27.49
CA LEU A 53 19.68 -17.45 -26.16
C LEU A 53 20.42 -16.13 -26.19
N LEU A 54 21.50 -16.01 -26.94
CA LEU A 54 22.28 -14.77 -27.07
C LEU A 54 21.43 -13.69 -27.73
N LEU A 55 20.67 -14.00 -28.79
CA LEU A 55 19.78 -13.05 -29.45
C LEU A 55 18.70 -12.51 -28.49
N VAL A 56 18.09 -13.39 -27.68
CA VAL A 56 17.08 -12.97 -26.70
C VAL A 56 17.68 -12.04 -25.66
N LEU A 57 18.89 -12.35 -25.15
CA LEU A 57 19.55 -11.47 -24.18
C LEU A 57 19.89 -10.09 -24.74
N VAL A 58 20.31 -10.02 -26.02
CA VAL A 58 20.56 -8.74 -26.69
C VAL A 58 19.29 -7.92 -26.81
N ILE A 59 18.18 -8.53 -27.27
CA ILE A 59 16.89 -7.83 -27.41
C ILE A 59 16.41 -7.33 -26.02
N LEU A 60 16.45 -8.20 -25.00
CA LEU A 60 16.07 -7.82 -23.63
C LEU A 60 16.95 -6.68 -23.08
N GLY A 61 18.26 -6.71 -23.36
CA GLY A 61 19.18 -5.64 -22.98
C GLY A 61 18.83 -4.29 -23.60
N ILE A 62 18.49 -4.27 -24.89
CA ILE A 62 18.08 -3.04 -25.60
C ILE A 62 16.75 -2.52 -25.02
N LEU A 63 15.77 -3.38 -24.79
CA LEU A 63 14.48 -2.99 -24.22
C LEU A 63 14.64 -2.46 -22.78
N ALA A 64 15.45 -3.12 -21.96
CA ALA A 64 15.72 -2.69 -20.60
C ALA A 64 16.37 -1.30 -20.56
N ALA A 65 17.32 -1.01 -21.45
CA ALA A 65 18.00 0.28 -21.51
C ALA A 65 17.03 1.48 -21.78
N ILE A 66 15.93 1.25 -22.50
CA ILE A 66 14.92 2.27 -22.77
C ILE A 66 13.90 2.40 -21.63
N VAL A 67 13.55 1.28 -21.00
CA VAL A 67 12.45 1.21 -20.05
C VAL A 67 12.87 1.66 -18.65
N VAL A 68 14.05 1.24 -18.17
CA VAL A 68 14.53 1.53 -16.80
C VAL A 68 14.54 3.03 -16.47
N PRO A 69 15.08 3.96 -17.29
CA PRO A 69 15.12 5.37 -16.92
C PRO A 69 13.74 6.03 -16.81
N LYS A 70 12.74 5.53 -17.55
CA LYS A 70 11.37 6.06 -17.46
C LYS A 70 10.68 5.78 -16.12
N PHE A 71 11.02 4.67 -15.49
CA PHE A 71 10.44 4.31 -14.18
C PHE A 71 11.08 5.07 -13.02
N ALA A 72 12.37 5.39 -13.08
CA ALA A 72 13.04 6.13 -12.03
C ALA A 72 12.40 7.52 -11.80
N ASN A 73 12.11 8.27 -12.87
CA ASN A 73 11.49 9.58 -12.78
C ASN A 73 10.04 9.53 -12.26
N ARG A 74 9.29 8.48 -12.56
CA ARG A 74 7.91 8.32 -12.05
C ARG A 74 7.85 8.05 -10.55
N GLY A 75 8.84 7.33 -10.03
CA GLY A 75 8.96 7.09 -8.59
C GLY A 75 9.15 8.40 -7.81
N GLU A 76 9.98 9.29 -8.32
CA GLU A 76 10.23 10.59 -7.70
C GLU A 76 8.99 11.51 -7.77
N GLN A 77 8.31 11.58 -8.91
CA GLN A 77 7.06 12.32 -9.03
C GLN A 77 5.97 11.81 -8.06
N ALA A 78 5.90 10.49 -7.85
CA ALA A 78 4.97 9.90 -6.90
C ALA A 78 5.29 10.33 -5.46
N ARG A 79 6.58 10.36 -5.07
CA ARG A 79 7.03 10.83 -3.75
C ARG A 79 6.69 12.31 -3.55
N GLN A 80 6.99 13.16 -4.53
CA GLN A 80 6.63 14.58 -4.46
C GLN A 80 5.12 14.80 -4.32
N THR A 81 4.31 14.03 -5.06
CA THR A 81 2.86 14.09 -4.93
C THR A 81 2.39 13.62 -3.55
N ALA A 82 2.97 12.57 -3.01
CA ALA A 82 2.66 12.09 -1.66
C ALA A 82 3.02 13.14 -0.60
N ALA A 83 4.20 13.79 -0.69
CA ALA A 83 4.59 14.87 0.21
C ALA A 83 3.62 16.06 0.15
N LYS A 84 3.23 16.49 -1.06
CA LYS A 84 2.22 17.56 -1.23
C LYS A 84 0.89 17.21 -0.60
N THR A 85 0.43 15.97 -0.78
CA THR A 85 -0.82 15.48 -0.19
C THR A 85 -0.74 15.49 1.33
N GLN A 86 0.38 15.06 1.91
CA GLN A 86 0.59 15.04 3.35
C GLN A 86 0.64 16.47 3.93
N ILE A 87 1.33 17.39 3.27
CA ILE A 87 1.32 18.82 3.66
C ILE A 87 -0.11 19.38 3.61
N GLY A 88 -0.90 19.02 2.61
CA GLY A 88 -2.32 19.39 2.54
C GLY A 88 -3.14 18.83 3.70
N ALA A 89 -2.88 17.59 4.12
CA ALA A 89 -3.51 17.00 5.30
C ALA A 89 -3.14 17.73 6.59
N PHE A 90 -1.86 18.07 6.77
CA PHE A 90 -1.42 18.91 7.91
C PHE A 90 -2.07 20.28 7.89
N SER A 91 -2.17 20.90 6.72
CA SER A 91 -2.83 22.22 6.59
C SER A 91 -4.30 22.16 7.01
N THR A 92 -5.01 21.10 6.64
CA THR A 92 -6.40 20.87 7.05
C THR A 92 -6.51 20.69 8.58
N ALA A 93 -5.63 19.90 9.17
CA ALA A 93 -5.59 19.65 10.61
C ALA A 93 -5.22 20.91 11.41
N LEU A 94 -4.26 21.71 10.90
CA LEU A 94 -3.87 22.99 11.49
C LEU A 94 -5.02 24.00 11.44
N SER A 95 -5.76 24.05 10.34
CA SER A 95 -6.94 24.92 10.23
C SER A 95 -8.05 24.50 11.21
N ALA A 96 -8.26 23.20 11.41
CA ALA A 96 -9.22 22.72 12.41
C ALA A 96 -8.77 23.09 13.84
N PHE A 97 -7.47 22.98 14.14
CA PHE A 97 -6.90 23.42 15.42
C PHE A 97 -7.11 24.93 15.64
N GLU A 98 -6.87 25.75 14.60
CA GLU A 98 -7.07 27.20 14.65
C GLU A 98 -8.53 27.57 14.92
N VAL A 99 -9.47 26.90 14.26
CA VAL A 99 -10.91 27.13 14.48
C VAL A 99 -11.31 26.86 15.93
N ASP A 100 -10.76 25.83 16.57
CA ASP A 100 -11.08 25.50 17.95
C ASP A 100 -10.38 26.41 18.97
N ASN A 101 -9.12 26.78 18.73
CA ASN A 101 -8.27 27.45 19.71
C ASN A 101 -7.97 28.92 19.39
N GLY A 102 -8.24 29.39 18.16
CA GLY A 102 -8.05 30.79 17.74
C GLY A 102 -6.61 31.14 17.33
N TYR A 103 -5.70 30.18 17.26
CA TYR A 103 -4.31 30.36 16.84
C TYR A 103 -3.71 29.07 16.27
N TYR A 104 -2.60 29.18 15.54
CA TYR A 104 -1.81 28.03 15.12
C TYR A 104 -0.81 27.58 16.19
N PRO A 105 -0.55 26.28 16.35
CA PRO A 105 0.45 25.80 17.31
C PRO A 105 1.81 26.44 17.05
N ARG A 106 2.44 26.97 18.09
CA ARG A 106 3.70 27.69 17.96
C ARG A 106 4.93 26.80 18.08
N GLY A 107 6.03 27.27 17.49
CA GLY A 107 7.33 26.60 17.56
C GLY A 107 7.46 25.42 16.58
N LYS A 108 8.63 24.78 16.61
CA LYS A 108 8.98 23.70 15.69
C LYS A 108 8.24 22.39 15.94
N ASP A 109 7.84 22.16 17.19
CA ASP A 109 7.10 20.96 17.60
C ASP A 109 5.58 21.15 17.48
N GLY A 110 5.13 22.21 16.80
CA GLY A 110 3.70 22.54 16.67
C GLY A 110 2.85 21.46 16.02
N LEU A 111 3.41 20.66 15.12
CA LEU A 111 2.70 19.51 14.52
C LEU A 111 2.32 18.44 15.56
N GLN A 112 3.10 18.28 16.64
CA GLN A 112 2.78 17.33 17.71
C GLN A 112 1.50 17.73 18.46
N SER A 113 1.16 19.02 18.48
CA SER A 113 -0.08 19.55 19.07
C SER A 113 -1.35 19.09 18.33
N LEU A 114 -1.21 18.56 17.12
CA LEU A 114 -2.32 17.96 16.36
C LEU A 114 -2.69 16.56 16.87
N LEU A 115 -1.75 15.87 17.51
CA LEU A 115 -1.93 14.52 18.06
C LEU A 115 -2.21 14.50 19.55
N SER A 116 -1.55 15.40 20.28
CA SER A 116 -1.66 15.49 21.74
C SER A 116 -1.98 16.92 22.18
N LYS A 117 -2.83 17.04 23.20
CA LYS A 117 -3.22 18.33 23.74
C LYS A 117 -2.02 19.12 24.28
N PRO A 118 -1.69 20.29 23.73
CA PRO A 118 -0.70 21.17 24.32
C PRO A 118 -1.26 21.88 25.58
N ASN A 119 -0.37 22.36 26.46
CA ASN A 119 -0.77 22.95 27.74
C ASN A 119 -1.55 24.27 27.59
N ASP A 120 -1.33 24.97 26.49
CA ASP A 120 -1.91 26.28 26.19
C ASP A 120 -3.25 26.21 25.43
N ALA A 121 -3.63 25.05 24.90
CA ALA A 121 -4.87 24.87 24.13
C ALA A 121 -6.03 24.44 25.05
N GLN A 122 -6.78 25.40 25.59
CA GLN A 122 -7.91 25.09 26.48
C GLN A 122 -9.08 24.45 25.75
N ASN A 123 -9.34 24.87 24.50
CA ASN A 123 -10.45 24.38 23.68
C ASN A 123 -10.05 23.24 22.71
N TRP A 124 -8.95 22.56 22.99
CA TRP A 124 -8.49 21.46 22.15
C TRP A 124 -9.52 20.33 22.06
N ARG A 125 -9.90 19.95 20.83
CA ARG A 125 -10.90 18.91 20.53
C ARG A 125 -10.32 17.77 19.73
N GLY A 126 -8.98 17.70 19.58
CA GLY A 126 -8.30 16.67 18.80
C GLY A 126 -8.43 15.27 19.40
N PRO A 127 -7.75 14.26 18.82
CA PRO A 127 -6.67 14.49 17.84
C PRO A 127 -7.19 14.98 16.48
N TYR A 128 -6.45 15.87 15.83
CA TYR A 128 -6.78 16.42 14.51
C TYR A 128 -6.14 15.62 13.37
N LEU A 129 -5.27 14.67 13.71
CA LEU A 129 -4.68 13.69 12.79
C LEU A 129 -4.91 12.27 13.34
N GLU A 130 -5.33 11.36 12.47
CA GLU A 130 -5.56 9.95 12.82
C GLU A 130 -4.28 9.09 12.68
N GLU A 131 -3.14 9.60 13.11
CA GLU A 131 -1.85 8.91 13.00
C GLU A 131 -1.51 8.16 14.29
N LYS A 132 -1.51 6.83 14.23
CA LYS A 132 -1.22 5.96 15.41
C LYS A 132 0.26 5.94 15.81
N GLY A 133 1.15 6.39 14.95
CA GLY A 133 2.61 6.30 15.13
C GLY A 133 3.32 7.64 15.41
N GLY A 134 2.60 8.74 15.57
CA GLY A 134 3.19 10.08 15.67
C GLY A 134 3.11 10.83 14.34
N ILE A 135 3.80 11.98 14.23
CA ILE A 135 3.85 12.73 12.98
C ILE A 135 4.61 11.89 11.93
N PRO A 136 4.01 11.59 10.77
CA PRO A 136 4.67 10.80 9.74
C PRO A 136 5.86 11.56 9.15
N ASN A 137 6.87 10.81 8.73
CA ASN A 137 7.96 11.33 7.94
C ASN A 137 7.52 11.56 6.49
N ASP A 138 8.30 12.36 5.79
CA ASP A 138 8.15 12.54 4.36
C ASP A 138 8.47 11.25 3.57
N PRO A 139 8.17 11.17 2.26
CA PRO A 139 8.44 9.99 1.45
C PRO A 139 9.92 9.62 1.27
N TRP A 140 10.84 10.46 1.72
CA TRP A 140 12.28 10.20 1.76
C TRP A 140 12.77 9.81 3.16
N GLY A 141 11.84 9.72 4.16
CA GLY A 141 12.11 9.25 5.52
C GLY A 141 12.56 10.34 6.51
N ARG A 142 12.37 11.61 6.18
CA ARG A 142 12.76 12.77 7.02
C ARG A 142 11.54 13.42 7.66
N PRO A 143 11.70 14.11 8.80
CA PRO A 143 10.61 14.87 9.41
C PRO A 143 10.24 16.07 8.54
N TYR A 144 8.94 16.42 8.54
CA TYR A 144 8.49 17.69 8.01
C TYR A 144 8.95 18.84 8.90
N LEU A 145 9.35 19.93 8.26
CA LEU A 145 9.74 21.16 8.95
C LEU A 145 8.51 22.03 9.15
N TYR A 146 8.32 22.49 10.36
CA TYR A 146 7.20 23.36 10.73
C TYR A 146 7.72 24.56 11.52
N GLU A 147 7.24 25.74 11.17
CA GLU A 147 7.57 27.00 11.88
C GLU A 147 6.31 27.87 11.97
N CYS A 148 5.98 28.31 13.18
CA CYS A 148 4.90 29.26 13.44
C CYS A 148 5.34 30.27 14.49
N PRO A 149 5.27 31.63 14.16
CA PRO A 149 4.86 32.19 12.89
C PRO A 149 5.82 31.86 11.76
N GLY A 150 5.29 31.71 10.51
CA GLY A 150 6.09 31.39 9.35
C GLY A 150 6.97 32.57 8.91
N LYS A 151 8.07 32.23 8.22
CA LYS A 151 8.93 33.23 7.55
C LYS A 151 8.32 33.74 6.25
N HIS A 152 7.65 32.84 5.52
CA HIS A 152 6.97 33.12 4.27
C HIS A 152 5.52 33.51 4.53
N ASN A 153 4.84 32.81 5.42
CA ASN A 153 3.48 33.11 5.86
C ASN A 153 3.49 33.72 7.27
N THR A 154 3.83 35.00 7.36
CA THR A 154 4.04 35.72 8.65
C THR A 154 2.80 35.78 9.55
N SER A 155 1.60 35.70 8.97
CA SER A 155 0.33 35.64 9.71
C SER A 155 -0.14 34.20 10.00
N GLY A 156 0.61 33.18 9.56
CA GLY A 156 0.27 31.78 9.69
C GLY A 156 1.48 30.93 10.06
N TYR A 157 1.68 29.88 9.31
CA TYR A 157 2.77 28.91 9.49
C TYR A 157 3.41 28.55 8.16
N ASP A 158 4.66 28.12 8.24
CA ASP A 158 5.37 27.49 7.15
C ASP A 158 5.51 26.00 7.45
N ILE A 159 5.26 25.17 6.42
CA ILE A 159 5.50 23.73 6.46
C ILE A 159 6.16 23.27 5.18
N SER A 160 7.22 22.47 5.31
CA SER A 160 7.99 21.99 4.16
C SER A 160 8.55 20.59 4.38
N SER A 161 8.90 19.95 3.27
CA SER A 161 9.77 18.77 3.20
C SER A 161 11.00 19.16 2.41
N ALA A 162 12.17 18.76 2.87
CA ALA A 162 13.45 19.02 2.22
C ALA A 162 13.70 18.17 0.95
N GLY A 163 12.65 17.65 0.35
CA GLY A 163 12.70 16.99 -0.95
C GLY A 163 13.65 15.82 -1.08
N PHE A 164 14.10 15.57 -2.29
CA PHE A 164 14.95 14.41 -2.60
C PHE A 164 16.37 14.53 -2.01
N ASP A 165 17.00 15.69 -2.14
CA ASP A 165 18.40 15.88 -1.72
C ASP A 165 18.55 16.10 -0.21
N GLY A 166 17.46 16.48 0.50
CA GLY A 166 17.42 16.69 1.95
C GLY A 166 18.05 17.96 2.41
N ARG A 167 18.19 18.94 1.55
CA ARG A 167 18.66 20.29 1.87
C ARG A 167 17.51 21.24 1.81
N GLU A 168 17.37 22.07 2.84
CA GLU A 168 16.35 23.10 2.93
C GLU A 168 16.70 24.31 2.05
N GLY A 169 15.69 24.92 1.42
CA GLY A 169 15.83 26.19 0.72
C GLY A 169 16.20 26.09 -0.76
N ASN A 170 15.89 24.98 -1.40
CA ASN A 170 16.17 24.76 -2.83
C ASN A 170 14.90 24.43 -3.63
N GLU A 171 15.07 24.16 -4.95
CA GLU A 171 13.97 23.99 -5.89
C GLU A 171 13.21 22.67 -5.73
N ASP A 172 13.79 21.66 -5.07
CA ASP A 172 13.14 20.36 -4.85
C ASP A 172 12.35 20.29 -3.53
N ASP A 173 12.38 21.36 -2.71
CA ASP A 173 11.56 21.47 -1.51
C ASP A 173 10.08 21.45 -1.86
N ILE A 174 9.31 20.72 -1.08
CA ILE A 174 7.85 20.73 -1.14
C ILE A 174 7.33 21.58 0.02
N THR A 175 6.66 22.70 -0.31
CA THR A 175 6.27 23.71 0.65
C THR A 175 4.77 24.00 0.60
N ASN A 176 4.21 24.60 1.67
CA ASN A 176 2.84 25.13 1.70
C ASN A 176 2.72 26.57 1.17
N TRP A 177 3.84 27.19 0.82
CA TRP A 177 3.87 28.52 0.17
C TRP A 177 4.32 28.39 -1.28
N GLN A 178 3.98 29.38 -2.10
CA GLN A 178 4.46 29.42 -3.47
C GLN A 178 5.92 29.88 -3.47
N GLN A 179 6.81 29.03 -3.96
CA GLN A 179 8.15 29.47 -4.28
C GLN A 179 8.04 30.47 -5.43
N GLY A 180 8.44 31.72 -5.22
CA GLY A 180 8.44 32.75 -6.24
C GLY A 180 9.28 32.28 -7.44
N LYS A 181 8.66 32.25 -8.64
CA LYS A 181 9.37 32.06 -9.91
C LYS A 181 10.22 33.27 -10.23
#